data_2b3facfa7095b4980a19cdee4033f111
#
_entry.id   2b3facfa7095b4980a19cdee4033f111
#
_cell.length_a   1.000
_cell.length_b   1.000
_cell.length_c   1.000
_cell.angle_alpha   90.00
_cell.angle_beta   90.00
_cell.angle_gamma   90.00
#
_symmetry.space_group_name_H-M   'P 1'
#
loop_
_entity.id
_entity.type
_entity.pdbx_description
1 polymer ?
#
loop_
_entity_poly.entity_id
_entity_poly.type
_entity_poly.pdbx_seq_one_letter_code
_entity_poly.pdbx_strand_id
1 'polypeptide(L)'
;EYQQYLKVADKFTKLKAKNEQQYKLYNGIYTNMAASIDTLKSLLHVDTITLDVLKSFETREPGLLFAKGFLLNMFRNMEAGESIDEYLAQLKEGVDYYGVIVKYGYNESFDSRKIVGDDSNNPNERYYGNNQVTGPDATHGTHVAGIIAADRYNELGIKGIADNVKIMVVRAVPNGDERDKDVA
;
A
#
# COMPACT_ATOMS: atom_id res chain seq x y z
N GLU A 1 -29.67 -19.74 -5.97
CA GLU A 1 -28.97 -19.09 -4.83
C GLU A 1 -27.76 -19.91 -4.35
N TYR A 2 -27.95 -21.18 -3.93
CA TYR A 2 -26.82 -22.00 -3.40
C TYR A 2 -25.67 -22.19 -4.39
N GLN A 3 -25.94 -22.42 -5.67
CA GLN A 3 -24.91 -22.53 -6.71
C GLN A 3 -24.15 -21.21 -6.93
N GLN A 4 -24.82 -20.09 -6.75
CA GLN A 4 -24.19 -18.77 -6.83
C GLN A 4 -23.29 -18.53 -5.61
N TYR A 5 -23.75 -18.90 -4.41
CA TYR A 5 -22.93 -18.87 -3.20
C TYR A 5 -21.65 -19.69 -3.35
N LEU A 6 -21.73 -20.93 -3.87
CA LEU A 6 -20.55 -21.77 -4.07
C LEU A 6 -19.53 -21.14 -5.02
N LYS A 7 -20.01 -20.48 -6.10
CA LYS A 7 -19.11 -19.77 -7.03
C LYS A 7 -18.41 -18.58 -6.37
N VAL A 8 -19.12 -17.82 -5.55
CA VAL A 8 -18.54 -16.68 -4.82
C VAL A 8 -17.55 -17.17 -3.78
N ALA A 9 -17.87 -18.21 -3.01
CA ALA A 9 -16.98 -18.80 -2.02
C ALA A 9 -15.70 -19.36 -2.64
N ASP A 10 -15.79 -20.04 -3.78
CA ASP A 10 -14.62 -20.54 -4.52
C ASP A 10 -13.74 -19.38 -5.04
N LYS A 11 -14.36 -18.35 -5.62
CA LYS A 11 -13.66 -17.15 -6.06
C LYS A 11 -12.96 -16.45 -4.90
N PHE A 12 -13.63 -16.26 -3.76
CA PHE A 12 -13.06 -15.66 -2.56
C PHE A 12 -11.84 -16.44 -2.09
N THR A 13 -11.94 -17.77 -1.95
CA THR A 13 -10.84 -18.63 -1.51
C THR A 13 -9.63 -18.54 -2.43
N LYS A 14 -9.85 -18.54 -3.75
CA LYS A 14 -8.78 -18.41 -4.74
C LYS A 14 -8.09 -17.04 -4.67
N LEU A 15 -8.86 -15.97 -4.54
CA LEU A 15 -8.33 -14.62 -4.44
C LEU A 15 -7.57 -14.41 -3.13
N LYS A 16 -8.09 -14.92 -2.01
CA LYS A 16 -7.42 -14.91 -0.70
C LYS A 16 -6.04 -15.58 -0.80
N ALA A 17 -5.99 -16.82 -1.30
CA ALA A 17 -4.75 -17.57 -1.46
C ALA A 17 -3.75 -16.84 -2.37
N LYS A 18 -4.22 -16.27 -3.49
CA LYS A 18 -3.38 -15.49 -4.40
C LYS A 18 -2.77 -14.26 -3.70
N ASN A 19 -3.57 -13.48 -2.98
CA ASN A 19 -3.09 -12.28 -2.30
C ASN A 19 -2.16 -12.62 -1.12
N GLU A 20 -2.44 -13.68 -0.38
CA GLU A 20 -1.53 -14.19 0.66
C GLU A 20 -0.17 -14.62 0.08
N GLN A 21 -0.16 -15.25 -1.08
CA GLN A 21 1.06 -15.61 -1.79
C GLN A 21 1.85 -14.38 -2.23
N GLN A 22 1.17 -13.37 -2.80
CA GLN A 22 1.82 -12.12 -3.19
C GLN A 22 2.39 -11.38 -1.98
N TYR A 23 1.63 -11.27 -0.89
CA TYR A 23 2.10 -10.67 0.35
C TYR A 23 3.36 -11.35 0.87
N LYS A 24 3.37 -12.69 0.95
CA LYS A 24 4.54 -13.46 1.39
C LYS A 24 5.75 -13.22 0.50
N LEU A 25 5.55 -13.15 -0.82
CA LEU A 25 6.60 -12.89 -1.78
C LEU A 25 7.22 -11.49 -1.59
N TYR A 26 6.39 -10.44 -1.64
CA TYR A 26 6.86 -9.06 -1.47
C TYR A 26 7.50 -8.84 -0.09
N ASN A 27 6.86 -9.32 0.97
CA ASN A 27 7.38 -9.18 2.32
C ASN A 27 8.70 -9.94 2.53
N GLY A 28 8.83 -11.13 1.95
CA GLY A 28 10.07 -11.90 2.00
C GLY A 28 11.22 -11.21 1.28
N ILE A 29 10.99 -10.69 0.07
CA ILE A 29 12.00 -9.93 -0.68
C ILE A 29 12.37 -8.66 0.07
N TYR A 30 11.38 -7.86 0.47
CA TYR A 30 11.58 -6.62 1.21
C TYR A 30 12.41 -6.83 2.49
N THR A 31 12.02 -7.79 3.33
CA THR A 31 12.69 -8.06 4.60
C THR A 31 14.15 -8.49 4.40
N ASN A 32 14.41 -9.39 3.45
CA ASN A 32 15.76 -9.83 3.15
C ASN A 32 16.61 -8.70 2.55
N MET A 33 16.02 -7.87 1.69
CA MET A 33 16.71 -6.73 1.09
C MET A 33 17.07 -5.68 2.14
N ALA A 34 16.12 -5.27 2.97
CA ALA A 34 16.33 -4.31 4.05
C ALA A 34 17.43 -4.80 5.01
N ALA A 35 17.34 -6.03 5.50
CA ALA A 35 18.34 -6.61 6.38
C ALA A 35 19.72 -6.70 5.73
N SER A 36 19.79 -7.03 4.44
CA SER A 36 21.06 -7.10 3.69
C SER A 36 21.69 -5.71 3.52
N ILE A 37 20.87 -4.70 3.21
CA ILE A 37 21.31 -3.30 3.07
C ILE A 37 21.84 -2.80 4.42
N ASP A 38 21.08 -2.95 5.50
CA ASP A 38 21.45 -2.48 6.83
C ASP A 38 22.76 -3.13 7.31
N THR A 39 22.88 -4.44 7.10
CA THR A 39 24.10 -5.18 7.45
C THR A 39 25.32 -4.64 6.72
N LEU A 40 25.22 -4.45 5.41
CA LEU A 40 26.35 -4.01 4.60
C LEU A 40 26.63 -2.51 4.78
N LYS A 41 25.63 -1.65 4.94
CA LYS A 41 25.84 -0.22 5.28
C LYS A 41 26.61 -0.09 6.61
N SER A 42 26.20 -0.85 7.63
CA SER A 42 26.86 -0.83 8.93
C SER A 42 28.30 -1.33 8.87
N LEU A 43 28.55 -2.43 8.15
CA LEU A 43 29.88 -3.05 8.05
C LEU A 43 30.85 -2.21 7.22
N LEU A 44 30.38 -1.66 6.11
CA LEU A 44 31.22 -0.92 5.15
C LEU A 44 31.32 0.57 5.48
N HIS A 45 30.58 1.04 6.48
CA HIS A 45 30.49 2.46 6.87
C HIS A 45 30.13 3.37 5.69
N VAL A 46 29.15 2.94 4.87
CA VAL A 46 28.65 3.71 3.72
C VAL A 46 27.19 4.08 3.91
N ASP A 47 26.80 5.25 3.42
CA ASP A 47 25.41 5.71 3.48
C ASP A 47 24.53 5.04 2.42
N THR A 48 25.14 4.66 1.30
CA THR A 48 24.43 4.05 0.17
C THR A 48 25.17 2.84 -0.37
N ILE A 49 24.43 1.77 -0.65
CA ILE A 49 24.95 0.58 -1.32
C ILE A 49 24.84 0.78 -2.82
N THR A 50 25.97 0.81 -3.51
CA THR A 50 26.04 0.85 -4.97
C THR A 50 26.54 -0.47 -5.54
N LEU A 51 26.32 -0.67 -6.83
CA LEU A 51 26.82 -1.86 -7.51
C LEU A 51 28.34 -1.98 -7.43
N ASP A 52 29.07 -0.86 -7.47
CA ASP A 52 30.53 -0.86 -7.40
C ASP A 52 31.02 -1.20 -6.00
N VAL A 53 30.35 -0.70 -4.96
CA VAL A 53 30.61 -1.10 -3.56
C VAL A 53 30.42 -2.60 -3.39
N LEU A 54 29.33 -3.16 -3.91
CA LEU A 54 29.09 -4.59 -3.82
C LEU A 54 30.10 -5.44 -4.59
N LYS A 55 30.54 -4.99 -5.77
CA LYS A 55 31.53 -5.71 -6.57
C LYS A 55 32.90 -5.72 -5.92
N SER A 56 33.31 -4.59 -5.34
CA SER A 56 34.63 -4.44 -4.68
C SER A 56 34.69 -5.10 -3.29
N PHE A 57 33.55 -5.31 -2.65
CA PHE A 57 33.49 -5.94 -1.32
C PHE A 57 33.82 -7.43 -1.40
N GLU A 58 34.88 -7.86 -0.73
CA GLU A 58 35.25 -9.27 -0.62
C GLU A 58 34.99 -9.80 0.79
N THR A 59 34.42 -10.97 0.88
CA THR A 59 34.12 -11.65 2.13
C THR A 59 34.13 -13.17 1.95
N ARG A 60 34.39 -13.90 3.04
CA ARG A 60 34.21 -15.37 3.13
C ARG A 60 33.15 -15.76 4.13
N GLU A 61 32.58 -14.80 4.84
CA GLU A 61 31.53 -15.06 5.80
C GLU A 61 30.22 -15.44 5.07
N PRO A 62 29.59 -16.58 5.39
CA PRO A 62 28.42 -17.07 4.67
C PRO A 62 27.23 -16.08 4.64
N GLY A 63 26.97 -15.39 5.77
CA GLY A 63 25.88 -14.41 5.88
C GLY A 63 26.10 -13.18 4.97
N LEU A 64 27.34 -12.68 4.94
CA LEU A 64 27.71 -11.54 4.08
C LEU A 64 27.78 -11.93 2.60
N LEU A 65 28.18 -13.16 2.28
CA LEU A 65 28.11 -13.70 0.91
C LEU A 65 26.67 -13.78 0.43
N PHE A 66 25.75 -14.24 1.30
CA PHE A 66 24.31 -14.25 1.00
C PHE A 66 23.79 -12.83 0.75
N ALA A 67 24.04 -11.89 1.67
CA ALA A 67 23.60 -10.50 1.53
C ALA A 67 24.13 -9.85 0.24
N LYS A 68 25.44 -10.00 -0.04
CA LYS A 68 26.06 -9.53 -1.28
C LYS A 68 25.41 -10.14 -2.51
N GLY A 69 25.30 -11.47 -2.55
CA GLY A 69 24.71 -12.19 -3.68
C GLY A 69 23.25 -11.83 -3.92
N PHE A 70 22.48 -11.68 -2.85
CA PHE A 70 21.09 -11.26 -2.90
C PHE A 70 20.96 -9.86 -3.50
N LEU A 71 21.72 -8.87 -3.01
CA LEU A 71 21.66 -7.49 -3.52
C LEU A 71 22.20 -7.39 -4.96
N LEU A 72 23.25 -8.14 -5.32
CA LEU A 72 23.72 -8.21 -6.72
C LEU A 72 22.63 -8.74 -7.67
N ASN A 73 21.82 -9.69 -7.20
CA ASN A 73 20.69 -10.18 -7.98
C ASN A 73 19.57 -9.14 -8.10
N MET A 74 19.31 -8.37 -7.03
CA MET A 74 18.33 -7.28 -7.08
C MET A 74 18.75 -6.19 -8.06
N PHE A 75 20.01 -5.75 -8.06
CA PHE A 75 20.53 -4.78 -9.03
C PHE A 75 20.34 -5.20 -10.50
N ARG A 76 20.21 -6.50 -10.79
CA ARG A 76 19.94 -6.98 -12.16
C ARG A 76 18.48 -6.79 -12.58
N ASN A 77 17.58 -6.67 -11.61
CA ASN A 77 16.14 -6.53 -11.84
C ASN A 77 15.66 -5.09 -11.71
N MET A 78 16.55 -4.17 -11.31
CA MET A 78 16.26 -2.74 -11.18
C MET A 78 16.24 -2.06 -12.55
N GLU A 79 15.47 -1.00 -12.67
CA GLU A 79 15.45 -0.15 -13.86
C GLU A 79 16.76 0.66 -13.99
N ALA A 80 17.08 1.03 -15.23
CA ALA A 80 18.29 1.80 -15.49
C ALA A 80 18.19 3.18 -14.82
N GLY A 81 19.11 3.45 -13.88
CA GLY A 81 19.17 4.70 -13.12
C GLY A 81 18.42 4.68 -11.80
N GLU A 82 17.71 3.62 -11.50
CA GLU A 82 17.03 3.43 -10.20
C GLU A 82 18.05 3.17 -9.09
N SER A 83 17.86 3.77 -7.92
CA SER A 83 18.66 3.50 -6.73
C SER A 83 18.09 2.31 -5.95
N ILE A 84 18.94 1.69 -5.13
CA ILE A 84 18.53 0.56 -4.28
C ILE A 84 17.48 0.99 -3.23
N ASP A 85 17.54 2.24 -2.78
CA ASP A 85 16.59 2.79 -1.81
C ASP A 85 15.22 3.04 -2.47
N GLU A 86 15.18 3.50 -3.74
CA GLU A 86 13.93 3.63 -4.53
C GLU A 86 13.28 2.26 -4.79
N TYR A 87 14.08 1.28 -5.19
CA TYR A 87 13.59 -0.08 -5.39
C TYR A 87 13.04 -0.70 -4.09
N LEU A 88 13.71 -0.46 -2.95
CA LEU A 88 13.22 -0.88 -1.64
C LEU A 88 11.89 -0.20 -1.28
N ALA A 89 11.73 1.08 -1.60
CA ALA A 89 10.48 1.81 -1.39
C ALA A 89 9.33 1.22 -2.21
N GLN A 90 9.55 0.89 -3.49
CA GLN A 90 8.55 0.22 -4.33
C GLN A 90 8.15 -1.16 -3.79
N LEU A 91 9.12 -1.94 -3.31
CA LEU A 91 8.83 -3.22 -2.65
C LEU A 91 7.96 -3.01 -1.39
N LYS A 92 8.24 -1.95 -0.62
CA LYS A 92 7.47 -1.60 0.57
C LYS A 92 6.02 -1.25 0.21
N GLU A 93 5.78 -0.51 -0.86
CA GLU A 93 4.44 -0.24 -1.36
C GLU A 93 3.68 -1.54 -1.68
N GLY A 94 4.35 -2.49 -2.32
CA GLY A 94 3.77 -3.81 -2.57
C GLY A 94 3.43 -4.58 -1.28
N VAL A 95 4.32 -4.53 -0.28
CA VAL A 95 4.07 -5.14 1.05
C VAL A 95 2.87 -4.50 1.72
N ASP A 96 2.78 -3.18 1.71
CA ASP A 96 1.68 -2.44 2.34
C ASP A 96 0.35 -2.72 1.63
N TYR A 97 0.35 -2.68 0.30
CA TYR A 97 -0.84 -2.96 -0.50
C TYR A 97 -1.41 -4.36 -0.24
N TYR A 98 -0.60 -5.41 -0.42
CA TYR A 98 -1.06 -6.77 -0.19
C TYR A 98 -1.29 -7.06 1.30
N GLY A 99 -0.51 -6.42 2.18
CA GLY A 99 -0.68 -6.52 3.63
C GLY A 99 -2.05 -6.03 4.10
N VAL A 100 -2.51 -4.89 3.59
CA VAL A 100 -3.86 -4.36 3.89
C VAL A 100 -4.93 -5.31 3.37
N ILE A 101 -4.80 -5.79 2.14
CA ILE A 101 -5.77 -6.73 1.54
C ILE A 101 -5.88 -8.02 2.37
N VAL A 102 -4.74 -8.62 2.73
CA VAL A 102 -4.72 -9.87 3.52
C VAL A 102 -5.23 -9.66 4.93
N LYS A 103 -4.79 -8.58 5.59
CA LYS A 103 -5.10 -8.30 6.99
C LYS A 103 -6.56 -7.90 7.22
N TYR A 104 -7.14 -7.21 6.27
CA TYR A 104 -8.49 -6.63 6.42
C TYR A 104 -9.48 -7.17 5.38
N GLY A 105 -9.13 -7.17 4.09
CA GLY A 105 -10.06 -7.53 3.03
C GLY A 105 -10.44 -9.01 3.00
N TYR A 106 -9.49 -9.90 3.28
CA TYR A 106 -9.74 -11.36 3.36
C TYR A 106 -9.78 -11.90 4.78
N ASN A 107 -9.82 -11.04 5.79
CA ASN A 107 -9.94 -11.43 7.18
C ASN A 107 -11.41 -11.46 7.61
N GLU A 108 -12.00 -12.63 7.60
CA GLU A 108 -13.41 -12.86 7.97
C GLU A 108 -13.74 -12.50 9.44
N SER A 109 -12.73 -12.42 10.31
CA SER A 109 -12.89 -11.99 11.70
C SER A 109 -12.75 -10.47 11.89
N PHE A 110 -12.35 -9.73 10.85
CA PHE A 110 -12.24 -8.28 10.90
C PHE A 110 -13.58 -7.63 10.57
N ASP A 111 -14.16 -6.97 11.54
CA ASP A 111 -15.40 -6.21 11.39
C ASP A 111 -15.12 -4.71 11.40
N SER A 112 -15.06 -4.12 10.21
CA SER A 112 -14.83 -2.68 10.02
C SER A 112 -16.01 -1.83 10.53
N ARG A 113 -17.21 -2.42 10.65
CA ARG A 113 -18.43 -1.69 11.07
C ARG A 113 -18.35 -1.25 12.52
N LYS A 114 -17.66 -2.00 13.36
CA LYS A 114 -17.38 -1.60 14.76
C LYS A 114 -16.59 -0.30 14.89
N ILE A 115 -15.73 0.01 13.90
CA ILE A 115 -14.91 1.23 13.91
C ILE A 115 -15.78 2.46 13.70
N VAL A 116 -16.79 2.35 12.86
CA VAL A 116 -17.73 3.44 12.53
C VAL A 116 -19.01 3.41 13.38
N GLY A 117 -19.16 2.38 14.23
CA GLY A 117 -20.34 2.24 15.10
C GLY A 117 -21.62 1.84 14.37
N ASP A 118 -21.51 1.19 13.20
CA ASP A 118 -22.64 0.73 12.43
C ASP A 118 -23.05 -0.69 12.80
N ASP A 119 -24.35 -0.92 12.98
CA ASP A 119 -24.94 -2.26 13.01
C ASP A 119 -25.27 -2.72 11.59
N SER A 120 -24.45 -3.61 11.05
CA SER A 120 -24.60 -4.16 9.70
C SER A 120 -25.91 -4.95 9.49
N ASN A 121 -26.57 -5.37 10.58
CA ASN A 121 -27.85 -6.08 10.54
C ASN A 121 -29.06 -5.13 10.54
N ASN A 122 -28.84 -3.84 10.80
CA ASN A 122 -29.91 -2.84 10.81
C ASN A 122 -29.82 -1.95 9.55
N PRO A 123 -30.58 -2.23 8.49
CA PRO A 123 -30.54 -1.43 7.26
C PRO A 123 -31.11 -0.03 7.42
N ASN A 124 -31.80 0.26 8.51
CA ASN A 124 -32.43 1.56 8.77
C ASN A 124 -31.58 2.47 9.65
N GLU A 125 -30.45 2.00 10.17
CA GLU A 125 -29.54 2.86 10.93
C GLU A 125 -28.87 3.87 10.01
N ARG A 126 -28.95 5.16 10.39
CA ARG A 126 -28.42 6.28 9.61
C ARG A 126 -27.40 7.12 10.37
N TYR A 127 -27.30 6.92 11.68
CA TYR A 127 -26.47 7.74 12.57
C TYR A 127 -25.27 6.95 13.07
N TYR A 128 -24.31 6.73 12.18
CA TYR A 128 -23.03 6.10 12.47
C TYR A 128 -21.90 6.86 11.77
N GLY A 129 -20.68 6.45 12.00
CA GLY A 129 -19.51 7.13 11.48
C GLY A 129 -18.85 8.02 12.52
N ASN A 130 -17.83 8.71 12.12
CA ASN A 130 -17.10 9.65 12.96
C ASN A 130 -16.57 10.83 12.11
N ASN A 131 -15.98 11.82 12.75
CA ASN A 131 -15.44 13.00 12.07
C ASN A 131 -13.99 12.83 11.57
N GLN A 132 -13.47 11.61 11.55
CA GLN A 132 -12.11 11.34 11.11
C GLN A 132 -12.05 11.21 9.58
N VAL A 133 -11.79 12.31 8.90
CA VAL A 133 -11.75 12.40 7.45
C VAL A 133 -10.36 12.15 6.83
N THR A 134 -9.31 12.09 7.67
CA THR A 134 -7.95 11.81 7.24
C THR A 134 -7.75 10.32 6.99
N GLY A 135 -7.36 9.95 5.78
CA GLY A 135 -7.02 8.58 5.40
C GLY A 135 -5.50 8.35 5.29
N PRO A 136 -5.06 7.12 5.08
CA PRO A 136 -3.64 6.82 4.82
C PRO A 136 -3.17 7.35 3.47
N ASP A 137 -4.08 7.50 2.50
CA ASP A 137 -3.82 8.07 1.19
C ASP A 137 -4.91 9.09 0.83
N ALA A 138 -4.50 10.35 0.69
CA ALA A 138 -5.38 11.45 0.33
C ALA A 138 -5.32 11.82 -1.17
N THR A 139 -4.51 11.13 -1.96
CA THR A 139 -4.17 11.52 -3.35
C THR A 139 -5.40 11.68 -4.22
N HIS A 140 -6.27 10.67 -4.26
CA HIS A 140 -7.47 10.71 -5.11
C HIS A 140 -8.44 11.82 -4.68
N GLY A 141 -8.78 11.91 -3.39
CA GLY A 141 -9.68 12.94 -2.86
C GLY A 141 -9.13 14.36 -3.06
N THR A 142 -7.83 14.55 -2.85
CA THR A 142 -7.15 15.83 -3.09
C THR A 142 -7.18 16.22 -4.56
N HIS A 143 -6.96 15.28 -5.47
CA HIS A 143 -7.02 15.51 -6.91
C HIS A 143 -8.43 15.91 -7.35
N VAL A 144 -9.46 15.21 -6.89
CA VAL A 144 -10.86 15.55 -7.18
C VAL A 144 -11.22 16.94 -6.63
N ALA A 145 -10.84 17.25 -5.39
CA ALA A 145 -11.06 18.55 -4.78
C ALA A 145 -10.34 19.67 -5.55
N GLY A 146 -9.13 19.41 -6.06
CA GLY A 146 -8.36 20.33 -6.88
C GLY A 146 -9.06 20.64 -8.21
N ILE A 147 -9.59 19.62 -8.90
CA ILE A 147 -10.37 19.83 -10.14
C ILE A 147 -11.60 20.70 -9.88
N ILE A 148 -12.28 20.51 -8.75
CA ILE A 148 -13.47 21.27 -8.39
C ILE A 148 -13.12 22.70 -8.02
N ALA A 149 -12.16 22.92 -7.12
CA ALA A 149 -12.02 24.15 -6.36
C ALA A 149 -10.57 24.62 -6.13
N ALA A 150 -9.61 24.24 -6.98
CA ALA A 150 -8.27 24.81 -6.90
C ALA A 150 -8.31 26.32 -7.05
N ASP A 151 -7.51 27.04 -6.26
CA ASP A 151 -7.45 28.48 -6.26
C ASP A 151 -7.07 29.01 -7.66
N ARG A 152 -7.91 29.93 -8.19
CA ARG A 152 -7.73 30.52 -9.51
C ARG A 152 -6.84 31.75 -9.52
N TYR A 153 -6.53 32.30 -8.36
CA TYR A 153 -5.85 33.56 -8.18
C TYR A 153 -4.38 33.41 -7.76
N ASN A 154 -3.90 32.18 -7.65
CA ASN A 154 -2.48 31.88 -7.52
C ASN A 154 -1.88 31.47 -8.88
N GLU A 155 -0.54 31.45 -8.96
CA GLU A 155 0.20 31.07 -10.18
C GLU A 155 0.62 29.58 -10.14
N LEU A 156 0.00 28.77 -9.27
CA LEU A 156 0.38 27.37 -9.03
C LEU A 156 -0.66 26.42 -9.62
N GLY A 157 -0.20 25.46 -10.41
CA GLY A 157 -1.00 24.33 -10.86
C GLY A 157 -2.20 24.68 -11.74
N ILE A 158 -3.29 23.97 -11.54
CA ILE A 158 -4.53 24.11 -12.31
C ILE A 158 -5.50 25.10 -11.64
N LYS A 159 -6.43 25.63 -12.42
CA LYS A 159 -7.55 26.43 -11.91
C LYS A 159 -8.78 25.54 -11.75
N GLY A 160 -9.35 25.53 -10.56
CA GLY A 160 -10.59 24.81 -10.29
C GLY A 160 -11.77 25.31 -11.13
N ILE A 161 -12.80 24.48 -11.30
CA ILE A 161 -13.98 24.83 -12.09
C ILE A 161 -14.86 25.84 -11.34
N ALA A 162 -14.92 25.74 -10.01
CA ALA A 162 -15.78 26.57 -9.15
C ALA A 162 -14.97 27.49 -8.23
N ASP A 163 -15.30 28.80 -8.22
CA ASP A 163 -14.56 29.82 -7.46
C ASP A 163 -14.97 29.90 -5.98
N ASN A 164 -16.23 29.99 -5.69
CA ASN A 164 -16.73 30.34 -4.35
C ASN A 164 -17.42 29.12 -3.70
N VAL A 165 -16.71 28.01 -3.62
CA VAL A 165 -17.20 26.78 -2.99
C VAL A 165 -16.38 26.43 -1.76
N LYS A 166 -16.98 25.67 -0.86
CA LYS A 166 -16.31 25.01 0.26
C LYS A 166 -16.39 23.51 0.05
N ILE A 167 -15.29 22.83 0.29
CA ILE A 167 -15.24 21.39 0.21
C ILE A 167 -15.65 20.79 1.56
N MET A 168 -16.66 19.92 1.54
CA MET A 168 -17.01 19.06 2.66
C MET A 168 -16.55 17.63 2.34
N VAL A 169 -15.65 17.11 3.14
CA VAL A 169 -15.09 15.77 2.93
C VAL A 169 -15.97 14.73 3.59
N VAL A 170 -16.43 13.74 2.82
CA VAL A 170 -17.09 12.54 3.31
C VAL A 170 -16.23 11.34 2.91
N ARG A 171 -15.67 10.66 3.91
CA ARG A 171 -14.80 9.51 3.69
C ARG A 171 -15.65 8.23 3.70
N ALA A 172 -16.19 7.87 2.54
CA ALA A 172 -17.09 6.74 2.37
C ALA A 172 -16.44 5.53 1.67
N VAL A 173 -15.34 5.74 0.91
CA VAL A 173 -14.70 4.69 0.10
C VAL A 173 -13.45 4.16 0.82
N PRO A 174 -13.42 2.86 1.21
CA PRO A 174 -12.25 2.22 1.83
C PRO A 174 -11.23 1.76 0.77
N ASN A 175 -10.12 1.14 1.21
CA ASN A 175 -9.25 0.35 0.33
C ASN A 175 -9.93 -1.00 0.00
N GLY A 176 -10.94 -0.97 -0.84
CA GLY A 176 -11.81 -2.07 -1.24
C GLY A 176 -13.10 -1.50 -1.80
N ASP A 177 -14.08 -2.36 -2.00
CA ASP A 177 -15.39 -1.90 -2.49
C ASP A 177 -16.11 -1.08 -1.41
N GLU A 178 -16.69 0.03 -1.81
CA GLU A 178 -17.61 0.83 -1.01
C GLU A 178 -18.88 0.05 -0.68
N ARG A 179 -19.55 0.45 0.38
CA ARG A 179 -20.85 -0.11 0.76
C ARG A 179 -21.95 0.86 0.38
N ASP A 180 -22.97 0.36 -0.27
CA ASP A 180 -24.14 1.15 -0.71
C ASP A 180 -24.73 1.97 0.44
N LYS A 181 -24.79 1.38 1.65
CA LYS A 181 -25.26 2.04 2.87
C LYS A 181 -24.45 3.28 3.26
N ASP A 182 -23.13 3.30 2.96
CA ASP A 182 -22.23 4.40 3.31
C ASP A 182 -22.27 5.52 2.26
N VAL A 183 -22.74 5.22 1.06
CA VAL A 183 -22.77 6.15 -0.07
C VAL A 183 -24.16 6.75 -0.26
N ALA A 184 -25.22 6.05 0.17
CA ALA A 184 -26.61 6.49 0.04
C ALA A 184 -27.00 7.58 1.05
#